data_4e0239c22e1bc7e44442e5e645c33b58
#
_entry.id   4e0239c22e1bc7e44442e5e645c33b58
#
_cell.length_a   1.000
_cell.length_b   1.000
_cell.length_c   1.000
_cell.angle_alpha   90.00
_cell.angle_beta   90.00
_cell.angle_gamma   90.00
#
_symmetry.space_group_name_H-M   'P 1'
#
loop_
_entity.id
_entity.type
_entity.pdbx_description
1 polymer ?
#
loop_
_entity_poly.entity_id
_entity_poly.type
_entity_poly.pdbx_seq_one_letter_code
_entity_poly.pdbx_strand_id
1 'polypeptide(L)'
;MHIPDGILPVSAALSGYVAAGGVTWLSLNRIKKIFKNPREFIPRASLLTAAFFVASMIHIPVPPTSVHLILSGLMGVILGWFAFPAILVGLFLQAVMFQHGGLTTIGVNACLMGIPALLAGALFRSRRYFGADRKIINGLLAFLSSFLAIVTGAFTAALLLIYTIPAQLNVSAERAAIIILAGAHLPVALIEGVFTVMVVLFLLKVKPALLEGDRL
;
A
#
# COMPACT_ATOMS: atom_id res chain seq x y z
N MET A 1 -6.32 -5.12 5.60
CA MET A 1 -5.20 -4.56 6.40
C MET A 1 -5.55 -3.27 7.15
N HIS A 2 -6.78 -2.80 7.12
CA HIS A 2 -7.17 -1.61 7.88
C HIS A 2 -7.38 -1.95 9.35
N ILE A 3 -6.74 -1.20 10.24
CA ILE A 3 -6.97 -1.30 11.69
C ILE A 3 -8.03 -0.26 12.05
N PRO A 4 -9.19 -0.65 12.58
CA PRO A 4 -10.25 0.28 12.97
C PRO A 4 -9.91 1.05 14.24
N ASP A 5 -10.71 2.08 14.52
CA ASP A 5 -10.59 2.87 15.75
C ASP A 5 -10.84 2.00 17.00
N GLY A 6 -10.17 2.34 18.10
CA GLY A 6 -10.31 1.65 19.39
C GLY A 6 -9.51 0.36 19.56
N ILE A 7 -8.86 -0.16 18.51
CA ILE A 7 -8.05 -1.39 18.59
C ILE A 7 -6.66 -1.11 19.14
N LEU A 8 -6.05 0.02 18.73
CA LEU A 8 -4.68 0.34 19.14
C LEU A 8 -4.66 1.23 20.38
N PRO A 9 -3.66 1.04 21.26
CA PRO A 9 -3.43 1.99 22.36
C PRO A 9 -3.06 3.37 21.78
N VAL A 10 -3.38 4.42 22.52
CA VAL A 10 -3.17 5.82 22.11
C VAL A 10 -1.71 6.08 21.74
N SER A 11 -0.75 5.49 22.45
CA SER A 11 0.68 5.63 22.15
C SER A 11 1.05 5.10 20.75
N ALA A 12 0.49 3.95 20.36
CA ALA A 12 0.70 3.38 19.03
C ALA A 12 0.04 4.23 17.94
N ALA A 13 -1.17 4.74 18.19
CA ALA A 13 -1.85 5.64 17.27
C ALA A 13 -1.05 6.95 17.06
N LEU A 14 -0.59 7.59 18.13
CA LEU A 14 0.23 8.82 18.06
C LEU A 14 1.56 8.57 17.33
N SER A 15 2.26 7.47 17.62
CA SER A 15 3.49 7.13 16.91
C SER A 15 3.25 6.93 15.42
N GLY A 16 2.11 6.35 15.04
CA GLY A 16 1.67 6.23 13.65
C GLY A 16 1.48 7.59 12.97
N TYR A 17 0.88 8.57 13.64
CA TYR A 17 0.73 9.92 13.11
C TYR A 17 2.07 10.62 12.90
N VAL A 18 3.00 10.51 13.88
CA VAL A 18 4.35 11.08 13.76
C VAL A 18 5.10 10.44 12.58
N ALA A 19 5.06 9.12 12.49
CA ALA A 19 5.70 8.38 11.40
C ALA A 19 5.10 8.75 10.03
N ALA A 20 3.77 8.76 9.91
CA ALA A 20 3.09 9.13 8.67
C ALA A 20 3.39 10.59 8.26
N GLY A 21 3.44 11.53 9.23
CA GLY A 21 3.86 12.90 8.99
C GLY A 21 5.28 12.99 8.45
N GLY A 22 6.21 12.26 9.06
CA GLY A 22 7.61 12.18 8.61
C GLY A 22 7.76 11.61 7.21
N VAL A 23 7.07 10.50 6.90
CA VAL A 23 7.12 9.89 5.56
C VAL A 23 6.42 10.77 4.52
N THR A 24 5.32 11.43 4.88
CA THR A 24 4.67 12.43 4.00
C THR A 24 5.63 13.57 3.67
N TRP A 25 6.26 14.15 4.68
CA TRP A 25 7.25 15.21 4.49
C TRP A 25 8.41 14.76 3.59
N LEU A 26 8.95 13.56 3.85
CA LEU A 26 10.00 12.98 3.02
C LEU A 26 9.54 12.81 1.57
N SER A 27 8.35 12.25 1.36
CA SER A 27 7.78 12.03 0.03
C SER A 27 7.61 13.35 -0.72
N LEU A 28 7.02 14.36 -0.08
CA LEU A 28 6.80 15.67 -0.69
C LEU A 28 8.14 16.38 -1.03
N ASN A 29 9.15 16.26 -0.16
CA ASN A 29 10.48 16.81 -0.44
C ASN A 29 11.16 16.09 -1.61
N ARG A 30 11.02 14.78 -1.72
CA ARG A 30 11.54 14.02 -2.87
C ARG A 30 10.83 14.38 -4.16
N ILE A 31 9.49 14.52 -4.12
CA ILE A 31 8.68 14.97 -5.25
C ILE A 31 9.18 16.34 -5.75
N LYS A 32 9.33 17.33 -4.86
CA LYS A 32 9.82 18.66 -5.21
C LYS A 32 11.23 18.65 -5.84
N LYS A 33 12.11 17.73 -5.41
CA LYS A 33 13.47 17.63 -5.95
C LYS A 33 13.54 16.92 -7.30
N ILE A 34 12.65 15.97 -7.55
CA ILE A 34 12.69 15.12 -8.76
C ILE A 34 11.90 15.75 -9.91
N PHE A 35 10.75 16.35 -9.61
CA PHE A 35 9.82 16.84 -10.64
C PHE A 35 9.91 18.37 -10.78
N LYS A 36 10.13 18.85 -12.01
CA LYS A 36 10.08 20.29 -12.32
C LYS A 36 8.70 20.88 -12.11
N ASN A 37 7.66 20.15 -12.49
CA ASN A 37 6.27 20.53 -12.33
C ASN A 37 5.44 19.40 -11.69
N PRO A 38 5.45 19.25 -10.35
CA PRO A 38 4.73 18.18 -9.66
C PRO A 38 3.21 18.19 -9.91
N ARG A 39 2.63 19.34 -10.30
CA ARG A 39 1.19 19.48 -10.53
C ARG A 39 0.69 18.63 -11.69
N GLU A 40 1.52 18.35 -12.69
CA GLU A 40 1.18 17.51 -13.84
C GLU A 40 0.92 16.04 -13.44
N PHE A 41 1.41 15.61 -12.29
CA PHE A 41 1.18 14.27 -11.75
C PHE A 41 -0.09 14.13 -10.90
N ILE A 42 -0.72 15.24 -10.49
CA ILE A 42 -1.92 15.22 -9.64
C ILE A 42 -3.07 14.44 -10.30
N PRO A 43 -3.43 14.63 -11.59
CA PRO A 43 -4.52 13.87 -12.19
C PRO A 43 -4.29 12.35 -12.16
N ARG A 44 -3.04 11.93 -12.39
CA ARG A 44 -2.64 10.52 -12.32
C ARG A 44 -2.71 9.97 -10.90
N ALA A 45 -2.21 10.72 -9.92
CA ALA A 45 -2.29 10.34 -8.53
C ALA A 45 -3.75 10.24 -8.06
N SER A 46 -4.60 11.21 -8.43
CA SER A 46 -6.02 11.22 -8.10
C SER A 46 -6.77 10.02 -8.70
N LEU A 47 -6.50 9.68 -9.96
CA LEU A 47 -7.12 8.52 -10.60
C LEU A 47 -6.76 7.21 -9.88
N LEU A 48 -5.47 7.05 -9.52
CA LEU A 48 -5.04 5.85 -8.81
C LEU A 48 -5.51 5.84 -7.36
N THR A 49 -5.64 7.01 -6.70
CA THR A 49 -6.28 7.11 -5.39
C THR A 49 -7.75 6.66 -5.44
N ALA A 50 -8.48 7.06 -6.49
CA ALA A 50 -9.85 6.61 -6.69
C ALA A 50 -9.93 5.10 -6.96
N ALA A 51 -9.03 4.55 -7.77
CA ALA A 51 -8.94 3.11 -7.99
C ALA A 51 -8.62 2.34 -6.68
N PHE A 52 -7.68 2.81 -5.89
CA PHE A 52 -7.36 2.28 -4.56
C PHE A 52 -8.59 2.30 -3.64
N PHE A 53 -9.29 3.44 -3.60
CA PHE A 53 -10.50 3.61 -2.81
C PHE A 53 -11.60 2.59 -3.20
N VAL A 54 -11.90 2.46 -4.49
CA VAL A 54 -12.93 1.52 -4.99
C VAL A 54 -12.50 0.07 -4.80
N ALA A 55 -11.24 -0.26 -5.05
CA ALA A 55 -10.73 -1.62 -4.91
C ALA A 55 -10.86 -2.15 -3.48
N SER A 56 -10.70 -1.29 -2.48
CA SER A 56 -10.87 -1.66 -1.07
C SER A 56 -12.31 -2.00 -0.69
N MET A 57 -13.30 -1.64 -1.51
CA MET A 57 -14.70 -2.04 -1.33
C MET A 57 -14.98 -3.45 -1.83
N ILE A 58 -14.08 -4.05 -2.61
CA ILE A 58 -14.19 -5.41 -3.12
C ILE A 58 -13.67 -6.37 -2.06
N HIS A 59 -14.59 -6.99 -1.32
CA HIS A 59 -14.27 -7.96 -0.28
C HIS A 59 -14.26 -9.38 -0.82
N ILE A 60 -13.20 -10.12 -0.51
CA ILE A 60 -13.04 -11.54 -0.82
C ILE A 60 -13.29 -12.31 0.48
N PRO A 61 -14.32 -13.16 0.55
CA PRO A 61 -14.59 -13.95 1.75
C PRO A 61 -13.48 -14.99 1.97
N VAL A 62 -12.85 -14.94 3.13
CA VAL A 62 -11.87 -15.92 3.61
C VAL A 62 -12.29 -16.28 5.04
N PRO A 63 -13.17 -17.30 5.23
CA PRO A 63 -13.69 -17.62 6.56
C PRO A 63 -12.57 -17.86 7.58
N PRO A 64 -12.73 -17.35 8.81
CA PRO A 64 -13.87 -16.65 9.39
C PRO A 64 -13.96 -15.14 9.13
N THR A 65 -13.13 -14.60 8.27
CA THR A 65 -13.05 -13.16 7.98
C THR A 65 -13.22 -12.87 6.49
N SER A 66 -13.00 -11.64 6.09
CA SER A 66 -12.86 -11.21 4.70
C SER A 66 -11.62 -10.36 4.53
N VAL A 67 -11.05 -10.40 3.34
CA VAL A 67 -9.96 -9.53 2.91
C VAL A 67 -10.40 -8.74 1.69
N HIS A 68 -9.79 -7.61 1.44
CA HIS A 68 -10.10 -6.76 0.29
C HIS A 68 -8.84 -6.48 -0.54
N LEU A 69 -9.02 -6.04 -1.77
CA LEU A 69 -7.92 -5.59 -2.60
C LEU A 69 -7.31 -4.31 -2.01
N ILE A 70 -6.00 -4.20 -2.09
CA ILE A 70 -5.24 -3.10 -1.45
C ILE A 70 -4.59 -2.20 -2.48
N LEU A 71 -4.09 -2.77 -3.59
CA LEU A 71 -3.39 -2.09 -4.70
C LEU A 71 -2.18 -1.22 -4.30
N SER A 72 -1.69 -1.33 -3.07
CA SER A 72 -0.58 -0.52 -2.58
C SER A 72 0.68 -0.72 -3.41
N GLY A 73 0.97 -1.96 -3.81
CA GLY A 73 2.09 -2.29 -4.68
C GLY A 73 1.98 -1.65 -6.06
N LEU A 74 0.81 -1.71 -6.69
CA LEU A 74 0.53 -1.05 -7.96
C LEU A 74 0.70 0.47 -7.85
N MET A 75 0.17 1.08 -6.78
CA MET A 75 0.36 2.51 -6.53
C MET A 75 1.84 2.87 -6.41
N GLY A 76 2.63 2.06 -5.71
CA GLY A 76 4.07 2.25 -5.58
C GLY A 76 4.80 2.18 -6.93
N VAL A 77 4.47 1.17 -7.74
CA VAL A 77 5.05 0.94 -9.09
C VAL A 77 4.77 2.12 -10.02
N ILE A 78 3.54 2.63 -10.02
CA ILE A 78 3.12 3.68 -10.96
C ILE A 78 3.41 5.09 -10.42
N LEU A 79 3.18 5.36 -9.15
CA LEU A 79 3.27 6.70 -8.56
C LEU A 79 4.62 7.02 -7.92
N GLY A 80 5.41 6.01 -7.57
CA GLY A 80 6.67 6.24 -6.87
C GLY A 80 6.46 7.02 -5.57
N TRP A 81 7.12 8.18 -5.43
CA TRP A 81 7.02 9.02 -4.23
C TRP A 81 5.63 9.61 -4.00
N PHE A 82 4.80 9.75 -5.02
CA PHE A 82 3.40 10.18 -4.87
C PHE A 82 2.52 9.10 -4.23
N ALA A 83 2.96 7.83 -4.15
CA ALA A 83 2.14 6.74 -3.63
C ALA A 83 1.74 6.96 -2.16
N PHE A 84 2.67 7.41 -1.31
CA PHE A 84 2.37 7.59 0.11
C PHE A 84 1.30 8.67 0.35
N PRO A 85 1.43 9.92 -0.13
CA PRO A 85 0.39 10.91 0.04
C PRO A 85 -0.94 10.52 -0.65
N ALA A 86 -0.89 9.82 -1.79
CA ALA A 86 -2.08 9.33 -2.47
C ALA A 86 -2.84 8.28 -1.63
N ILE A 87 -2.12 7.32 -1.03
CA ILE A 87 -2.68 6.33 -0.11
C ILE A 87 -3.27 7.02 1.13
N LEU A 88 -2.57 7.99 1.71
CA LEU A 88 -3.05 8.74 2.88
C LEU A 88 -4.38 9.44 2.59
N VAL A 89 -4.51 10.09 1.42
CA VAL A 89 -5.77 10.71 0.98
C VAL A 89 -6.87 9.65 0.79
N GLY A 90 -6.55 8.53 0.14
CA GLY A 90 -7.51 7.44 -0.04
C GLY A 90 -8.02 6.87 1.29
N LEU A 91 -7.12 6.62 2.25
CA LEU A 91 -7.46 6.15 3.59
C LEU A 91 -8.31 7.14 4.37
N PHE A 92 -8.03 8.44 4.24
CA PHE A 92 -8.86 9.47 4.85
C PHE A 92 -10.29 9.44 4.31
N LEU A 93 -10.44 9.36 2.99
CA LEU A 93 -11.78 9.25 2.37
C LEU A 93 -12.50 7.96 2.77
N GLN A 94 -11.81 6.83 2.87
CA GLN A 94 -12.36 5.55 3.32
C GLN A 94 -12.86 5.64 4.77
N ALA A 95 -12.08 6.24 5.66
CA ALA A 95 -12.44 6.41 7.06
C ALA A 95 -13.67 7.33 7.24
N VAL A 96 -13.70 8.46 6.51
CA VAL A 96 -14.79 9.46 6.66
C VAL A 96 -16.08 8.99 5.97
N MET A 97 -15.99 8.41 4.78
CA MET A 97 -17.19 8.09 3.98
C MET A 97 -17.80 6.73 4.32
N PHE A 98 -16.96 5.74 4.71
CA PHE A 98 -17.39 4.35 4.88
C PHE A 98 -17.02 3.76 6.24
N GLN A 99 -16.41 4.53 7.14
CA GLN A 99 -15.89 4.05 8.41
C GLN A 99 -14.94 2.84 8.23
N HIS A 100 -14.28 2.77 7.06
CA HIS A 100 -13.36 1.70 6.72
C HIS A 100 -11.94 2.08 7.16
N GLY A 101 -11.42 1.36 8.14
CA GLY A 101 -10.26 1.80 8.94
C GLY A 101 -10.71 2.71 10.09
N GLY A 102 -9.88 3.65 10.51
CA GLY A 102 -10.20 4.58 11.58
C GLY A 102 -9.47 5.90 11.44
N LEU A 103 -10.06 6.97 11.93
CA LEU A 103 -9.41 8.27 11.96
C LEU A 103 -8.25 8.29 12.95
N THR A 104 -8.40 7.67 14.14
CA THR A 104 -7.32 7.61 15.13
C THR A 104 -6.15 6.73 14.68
N THR A 105 -6.41 5.76 13.81
CA THR A 105 -5.43 4.81 13.32
C THR A 105 -4.91 5.13 11.91
N ILE A 106 -5.36 6.23 11.29
CA ILE A 106 -5.02 6.59 9.90
C ILE A 106 -3.51 6.70 9.67
N GLY A 107 -2.76 7.23 10.65
CA GLY A 107 -1.31 7.33 10.57
C GLY A 107 -0.64 5.96 10.50
N VAL A 108 -1.09 5.01 11.33
CA VAL A 108 -0.62 3.62 11.32
C VAL A 108 -0.99 2.95 10.00
N ASN A 109 -2.26 3.04 9.58
CA ASN A 109 -2.74 2.44 8.33
C ASN A 109 -1.99 3.00 7.11
N ALA A 110 -1.69 4.30 7.09
CA ALA A 110 -0.87 4.91 6.05
C ALA A 110 0.57 4.36 6.02
N CYS A 111 1.19 4.13 7.17
CA CYS A 111 2.51 3.51 7.25
C CYS A 111 2.47 2.05 6.78
N LEU A 112 1.48 1.27 7.22
CA LEU A 112 1.33 -0.16 6.87
C LEU A 112 1.14 -0.39 5.37
N MET A 113 0.54 0.54 4.65
CA MET A 113 0.31 0.42 3.20
C MET A 113 1.26 1.28 2.38
N GLY A 114 1.54 2.50 2.84
CA GLY A 114 2.30 3.48 2.09
C GLY A 114 3.81 3.22 2.09
N ILE A 115 4.39 2.76 3.21
CA ILE A 115 5.82 2.41 3.24
C ILE A 115 6.11 1.22 2.33
N PRO A 116 5.38 0.09 2.39
CA PRO A 116 5.52 -0.99 1.42
C PRO A 116 5.30 -0.54 -0.03
N ALA A 117 4.37 0.40 -0.29
CA ALA A 117 4.18 0.97 -1.62
C ALA A 117 5.42 1.72 -2.13
N LEU A 118 6.06 2.53 -1.28
CA LEU A 118 7.32 3.20 -1.63
C LEU A 118 8.44 2.20 -1.94
N LEU A 119 8.55 1.13 -1.14
CA LEU A 119 9.51 0.04 -1.36
C LEU A 119 9.22 -0.70 -2.66
N ALA A 120 7.96 -0.99 -2.96
CA ALA A 120 7.52 -1.59 -4.22
C ALA A 120 7.93 -0.72 -5.43
N GLY A 121 7.72 0.59 -5.35
CA GLY A 121 8.16 1.51 -6.37
C GLY A 121 9.69 1.54 -6.53
N ALA A 122 10.44 1.47 -5.43
CA ALA A 122 11.89 1.39 -5.47
C ALA A 122 12.38 0.07 -6.09
N LEU A 123 11.77 -1.06 -5.71
CA LEU A 123 12.07 -2.38 -6.26
C LEU A 123 11.76 -2.42 -7.77
N PHE A 124 10.60 -1.95 -8.20
CA PHE A 124 10.27 -1.93 -9.62
C PHE A 124 11.21 -1.06 -10.45
N ARG A 125 11.69 0.05 -9.90
CA ARG A 125 12.67 0.91 -10.59
C ARG A 125 14.02 0.22 -10.82
N SER A 126 14.38 -0.82 -10.06
CA SER A 126 15.59 -1.59 -10.28
C SER A 126 15.64 -2.28 -11.65
N ARG A 127 14.49 -2.43 -12.36
CA ARG A 127 14.43 -2.93 -13.74
C ARG A 127 15.41 -2.21 -14.68
N ARG A 128 15.77 -0.95 -14.38
CA ARG A 128 16.70 -0.15 -15.17
C ARG A 128 18.11 -0.78 -15.24
N TYR A 129 18.48 -1.54 -14.18
CA TYR A 129 19.77 -2.24 -14.12
C TYR A 129 19.78 -3.57 -14.86
N PHE A 130 18.60 -4.16 -15.11
CA PHE A 130 18.46 -5.50 -15.72
C PHE A 130 17.96 -5.47 -17.17
N GLY A 131 17.83 -4.28 -17.75
CA GLY A 131 17.28 -4.10 -19.10
C GLY A 131 15.79 -3.78 -19.08
N ALA A 132 15.48 -2.48 -19.06
CA ALA A 132 14.10 -1.97 -18.96
C ALA A 132 13.17 -2.42 -20.10
N ASP A 133 13.71 -2.84 -21.23
CA ASP A 133 12.96 -3.29 -22.42
C ASP A 133 12.54 -4.77 -22.34
N ARG A 134 13.09 -5.55 -21.42
CA ARG A 134 12.79 -6.97 -21.28
C ARG A 134 11.46 -7.19 -20.59
N LYS A 135 10.45 -7.68 -21.34
CA LYS A 135 9.09 -7.92 -20.83
C LYS A 135 9.06 -8.85 -19.61
N ILE A 136 9.88 -9.91 -19.63
CA ILE A 136 9.96 -10.90 -18.53
C ILE A 136 10.45 -10.22 -17.25
N ILE A 137 11.51 -9.42 -17.31
CA ILE A 137 12.04 -8.70 -16.15
C ILE A 137 11.03 -7.70 -15.60
N ASN A 138 10.38 -6.94 -16.48
CA ASN A 138 9.32 -6.01 -16.09
C ASN A 138 8.16 -6.72 -15.40
N GLY A 139 7.71 -7.86 -15.94
CA GLY A 139 6.66 -8.67 -15.34
C GLY A 139 7.06 -9.23 -13.97
N LEU A 140 8.25 -9.84 -13.88
CA LEU A 140 8.74 -10.41 -12.63
C LEU A 140 8.88 -9.34 -11.52
N LEU A 141 9.50 -8.19 -11.84
CA LEU A 141 9.66 -7.12 -10.87
C LEU A 141 8.32 -6.47 -10.50
N ALA A 142 7.37 -6.35 -11.43
CA ALA A 142 6.03 -5.87 -11.15
C ALA A 142 5.29 -6.81 -10.17
N PHE A 143 5.37 -8.14 -10.43
CA PHE A 143 4.81 -9.15 -9.53
C PHE A 143 5.42 -9.06 -8.14
N LEU A 144 6.75 -9.15 -8.04
CA LEU A 144 7.46 -9.13 -6.76
C LEU A 144 7.20 -7.83 -5.99
N SER A 145 7.17 -6.69 -6.68
CA SER A 145 6.90 -5.39 -6.05
C SER A 145 5.52 -5.37 -5.39
N SER A 146 4.49 -5.84 -6.08
CA SER A 146 3.14 -5.86 -5.52
C SER A 146 2.97 -6.93 -4.46
N PHE A 147 3.42 -8.15 -4.73
CA PHE A 147 3.37 -9.26 -3.79
C PHE A 147 4.04 -8.93 -2.45
N LEU A 148 5.29 -8.45 -2.50
CA LEU A 148 6.05 -8.10 -1.30
C LEU A 148 5.43 -6.91 -0.55
N ALA A 149 4.82 -5.94 -1.25
CA ALA A 149 4.14 -4.83 -0.59
C ALA A 149 2.97 -5.32 0.29
N ILE A 150 2.16 -6.25 -0.22
CA ILE A 150 1.04 -6.82 0.54
C ILE A 150 1.56 -7.67 1.71
N VAL A 151 2.51 -8.56 1.43
CA VAL A 151 3.05 -9.46 2.46
C VAL A 151 3.73 -8.68 3.59
N THR A 152 4.57 -7.70 3.27
CA THR A 152 5.25 -6.88 4.29
C THR A 152 4.27 -6.03 5.08
N GLY A 153 3.25 -5.45 4.43
CA GLY A 153 2.19 -4.70 5.11
C GLY A 153 1.38 -5.58 6.06
N ALA A 154 0.94 -6.76 5.61
CA ALA A 154 0.18 -7.71 6.42
C ALA A 154 1.01 -8.25 7.60
N PHE A 155 2.28 -8.58 7.37
CA PHE A 155 3.19 -9.04 8.41
C PHE A 155 3.43 -7.95 9.47
N THR A 156 3.70 -6.71 9.05
CA THR A 156 3.91 -5.59 9.98
C THR A 156 2.65 -5.29 10.78
N ALA A 157 1.47 -5.34 10.13
CA ALA A 157 0.18 -5.19 10.82
C ALA A 157 -0.04 -6.29 11.87
N ALA A 158 0.26 -7.55 11.52
CA ALA A 158 0.15 -8.66 12.44
C ALA A 158 1.09 -8.52 13.64
N LEU A 159 2.35 -8.14 13.41
CA LEU A 159 3.29 -7.87 14.50
C LEU A 159 2.76 -6.77 15.43
N LEU A 160 2.33 -5.64 14.88
CA LEU A 160 1.80 -4.54 15.66
C LEU A 160 0.61 -4.98 16.51
N LEU A 161 -0.35 -5.68 15.90
CA LEU A 161 -1.54 -6.18 16.62
C LEU A 161 -1.17 -7.18 17.72
N ILE A 162 -0.25 -8.11 17.46
CA ILE A 162 0.21 -9.09 18.47
C ILE A 162 0.85 -8.37 19.67
N TYR A 163 1.67 -7.34 19.42
CA TYR A 163 2.31 -6.57 20.50
C TYR A 163 1.35 -5.66 21.27
N THR A 164 0.17 -5.37 20.68
CA THR A 164 -0.81 -4.47 21.29
C THR A 164 -2.06 -5.19 21.80
N ILE A 165 -2.06 -6.53 21.87
CA ILE A 165 -3.19 -7.29 22.42
C ILE A 165 -3.44 -6.86 23.87
N PRO A 166 -4.65 -6.37 24.21
CA PRO A 166 -4.99 -6.02 25.58
C PRO A 166 -4.91 -7.23 26.54
N ALA A 167 -4.35 -7.04 27.73
CA ALA A 167 -4.16 -8.12 28.70
C ALA A 167 -5.48 -8.76 29.19
N GLN A 168 -6.60 -8.07 29.00
CA GLN A 168 -7.95 -8.54 29.37
C GLN A 168 -8.51 -9.58 28.39
N LEU A 169 -7.96 -9.67 27.19
CA LEU A 169 -8.40 -10.61 26.16
C LEU A 169 -7.65 -11.96 26.28
N ASN A 170 -8.22 -12.97 25.63
CA ASN A 170 -7.53 -14.26 25.50
C ASN A 170 -6.38 -14.13 24.49
N VAL A 171 -5.18 -13.88 24.99
CA VAL A 171 -3.99 -13.60 24.17
C VAL A 171 -3.70 -14.72 23.16
N SER A 172 -3.93 -15.98 23.52
CA SER A 172 -3.69 -17.11 22.60
C SER A 172 -4.69 -17.15 21.45
N ALA A 173 -5.97 -16.90 21.73
CA ALA A 173 -7.03 -16.87 20.73
C ALA A 173 -6.85 -15.65 19.79
N GLU A 174 -6.58 -14.47 20.34
CA GLU A 174 -6.33 -13.27 19.56
C GLU A 174 -5.11 -13.42 18.65
N ARG A 175 -4.01 -13.97 19.17
CA ARG A 175 -2.81 -14.24 18.39
C ARG A 175 -3.09 -15.20 17.23
N ALA A 176 -3.86 -16.27 17.46
CA ALA A 176 -4.25 -17.20 16.41
C ALA A 176 -5.09 -16.51 15.34
N ALA A 177 -6.07 -15.70 15.72
CA ALA A 177 -6.90 -14.94 14.79
C ALA A 177 -6.09 -13.96 13.93
N ILE A 178 -5.12 -13.24 14.53
CA ILE A 178 -4.23 -12.33 13.82
C ILE A 178 -3.36 -13.07 12.80
N ILE A 179 -2.82 -14.24 13.17
CA ILE A 179 -2.00 -15.06 12.25
C ILE A 179 -2.84 -15.56 11.07
N ILE A 180 -4.07 -16.02 11.33
CA ILE A 180 -5.00 -16.44 10.26
C ILE A 180 -5.31 -15.26 9.33
N LEU A 181 -5.59 -14.08 9.90
CA LEU A 181 -5.84 -12.87 9.11
C LEU A 181 -4.63 -12.48 8.25
N ALA A 182 -3.42 -12.55 8.79
CA ALA A 182 -2.19 -12.28 8.04
C ALA A 182 -2.02 -13.29 6.89
N GLY A 183 -2.25 -14.59 7.14
CA GLY A 183 -2.22 -15.65 6.14
C GLY A 183 -3.26 -15.46 5.03
N ALA A 184 -4.43 -14.93 5.36
CA ALA A 184 -5.50 -14.62 4.41
C ALA A 184 -5.11 -13.55 3.37
N HIS A 185 -4.05 -12.76 3.64
CA HIS A 185 -3.52 -11.80 2.67
C HIS A 185 -2.61 -12.44 1.61
N LEU A 186 -2.16 -13.69 1.77
CA LEU A 186 -1.31 -14.34 0.77
C LEU A 186 -2.01 -14.56 -0.58
N PRO A 187 -3.24 -15.10 -0.63
CA PRO A 187 -4.00 -15.18 -1.87
C PRO A 187 -4.22 -13.80 -2.53
N VAL A 188 -4.50 -12.77 -1.71
CA VAL A 188 -4.66 -11.39 -2.21
C VAL A 188 -3.34 -10.89 -2.81
N ALA A 189 -2.21 -11.14 -2.16
CA ALA A 189 -0.89 -10.77 -2.67
C ALA A 189 -0.59 -11.41 -4.03
N LEU A 190 -0.97 -12.67 -4.23
CA LEU A 190 -0.84 -13.36 -5.51
C LEU A 190 -1.70 -12.72 -6.60
N ILE A 191 -2.99 -12.49 -6.29
CA ILE A 191 -3.94 -11.85 -7.23
C ILE A 191 -3.45 -10.46 -7.61
N GLU A 192 -3.08 -9.63 -6.64
CA GLU A 192 -2.60 -8.27 -6.90
C GLU A 192 -1.25 -8.26 -7.62
N GLY A 193 -0.39 -9.23 -7.33
CA GLY A 193 0.86 -9.43 -8.08
C GLY A 193 0.61 -9.67 -9.56
N VAL A 194 -0.29 -10.60 -9.89
CA VAL A 194 -0.69 -10.88 -11.28
C VAL A 194 -1.36 -9.68 -11.91
N PHE A 195 -2.29 -9.03 -11.21
CA PHE A 195 -2.96 -7.83 -11.70
C PHE A 195 -1.96 -6.72 -12.01
N THR A 196 -0.98 -6.50 -11.13
CA THR A 196 0.07 -5.50 -11.36
C THR A 196 0.91 -5.83 -12.58
N VAL A 197 1.23 -7.10 -12.83
CA VAL A 197 1.90 -7.53 -14.07
C VAL A 197 1.09 -7.16 -15.30
N MET A 198 -0.21 -7.48 -15.29
CA MET A 198 -1.10 -7.18 -16.43
C MET A 198 -1.13 -5.67 -16.72
N VAL A 199 -1.29 -4.84 -15.69
CA VAL A 199 -1.30 -3.37 -15.82
C VAL A 199 0.04 -2.86 -16.33
N VAL A 200 1.15 -3.32 -15.76
CA VAL A 200 2.50 -2.89 -16.18
C VAL A 200 2.80 -3.26 -17.62
N LEU A 201 2.52 -4.50 -18.03
CA LEU A 201 2.75 -4.94 -19.42
C LEU A 201 1.84 -4.20 -20.41
N PHE A 202 0.61 -3.91 -20.02
CA PHE A 202 -0.29 -3.07 -20.82
C PHE A 202 0.26 -1.65 -20.97
N LEU A 203 0.69 -1.02 -19.87
CA LEU A 203 1.24 0.34 -19.89
C LEU A 203 2.54 0.43 -20.68
N LEU A 204 3.39 -0.58 -20.63
CA LEU A 204 4.60 -0.66 -21.47
C LEU A 204 4.28 -0.65 -22.95
N LYS A 205 3.13 -1.21 -23.36
CA LYS A 205 2.68 -1.23 -24.77
C LYS A 205 2.02 0.08 -25.20
N VAL A 206 1.20 0.69 -24.32
CA VAL A 206 0.31 1.82 -24.69
C VAL A 206 0.91 3.16 -24.31
N LYS A 207 1.51 3.27 -23.13
CA LYS A 207 2.05 4.54 -22.61
C LYS A 207 3.21 4.31 -21.64
N PRO A 208 4.39 3.87 -22.14
CA PRO A 208 5.54 3.51 -21.28
C PRO A 208 6.02 4.66 -20.40
N ALA A 209 5.85 5.91 -20.82
CA ALA A 209 6.17 7.09 -20.03
C ALA A 209 5.50 7.12 -18.65
N LEU A 210 4.37 6.44 -18.46
CA LEU A 210 3.72 6.32 -17.16
C LEU A 210 4.53 5.49 -16.15
N LEU A 211 5.44 4.65 -16.60
CA LEU A 211 6.29 3.80 -15.76
C LEU A 211 7.69 4.38 -15.57
N GLU A 212 8.02 5.49 -16.22
CA GLU A 212 9.34 6.11 -16.13
C GLU A 212 9.47 7.13 -15.00
N GLY A 213 8.38 7.43 -14.31
CA GLY A 213 8.19 8.16 -13.04
C GLY A 213 9.07 9.36 -12.67
N ASP A 214 10.32 9.38 -13.11
CA ASP A 214 11.35 10.32 -12.66
C ASP A 214 12.06 11.04 -13.83
N ARG A 215 11.56 10.99 -15.07
CA ARG A 215 12.22 11.54 -16.27
C ARG A 215 11.46 12.65 -17.01
N LEU A 216 10.43 13.22 -16.37
CA LEU A 216 9.71 14.37 -16.97
C LEU A 216 10.20 15.68 -16.39
#